data_10866cc284926ceca014055992a249be
#
_entry.id   10866cc284926ceca014055992a249be
#
_cell.length_a   1.000
_cell.length_b   1.000
_cell.length_c   1.000
_cell.angle_alpha   90.00
_cell.angle_beta   90.00
_cell.angle_gamma   90.00
#
_symmetry.space_group_name_H-M   'P 1'
#
loop_
_entity.id
_entity.type
_entity.pdbx_description
1 polymer ?
#
loop_
_entity_poly.entity_id
_entity_poly.type
_entity_poly.pdbx_seq_one_letter_code
_entity_poly.pdbx_strand_id
1 'polypeptide(L)'
;VTGFQLLRDFEGLPGHLHAYKLDIAKAMLGMCRDLGSKVLLMCSSTSANASGDPEVLARDLSKLATLAVPLGIRVAYEALSWGRHVNEFPQAWEIVAAADRANLGLALDSFHMLATKTGLGDLDLVDPKKIFIVQLADFMWRELPSREERIDTARHFRVFPGEGVHGAEVAELVRRADDMGYRGDYSFEVFNDDYVQLPAPLVAARARASVKRLTDQVSRRSLPTRRVIPAS
;
A
#
# COMPACT_ATOMS: atom_id res chain seq x y z
N VAL A 1 -2.91 -13.95 -10.52
CA VAL A 1 -2.12 -13.31 -9.44
C VAL A 1 -2.17 -11.80 -9.66
N THR A 2 -2.78 -11.06 -8.73
CA THR A 2 -2.98 -9.61 -8.84
C THR A 2 -1.66 -8.84 -8.68
N GLY A 3 -0.89 -9.17 -7.66
CA GLY A 3 0.41 -8.56 -7.38
C GLY A 3 1.40 -9.59 -6.89
N PHE A 4 2.66 -9.34 -7.11
CA PHE A 4 3.78 -10.14 -6.60
C PHE A 4 4.61 -9.26 -5.68
N GLN A 5 4.87 -9.72 -4.47
CA GLN A 5 5.59 -8.96 -3.45
C GLN A 5 6.68 -9.81 -2.78
N LEU A 6 7.73 -9.24 -2.26
CA LEU A 6 7.96 -7.83 -2.06
C LEU A 6 9.43 -7.52 -2.37
N LEU A 7 9.73 -6.58 -3.26
CA LEU A 7 11.09 -6.09 -3.46
C LEU A 7 11.42 -5.06 -2.36
N ARG A 8 12.47 -5.33 -1.59
CA ARG A 8 12.88 -4.52 -0.43
C ARG A 8 14.24 -3.88 -0.64
N ASP A 9 14.40 -2.68 -0.04
CA ASP A 9 15.69 -1.98 0.01
C ASP A 9 16.32 -1.89 -1.38
N PHE A 10 15.64 -1.26 -2.32
CA PHE A 10 16.10 -1.15 -3.72
C PHE A 10 16.68 0.23 -4.01
N GLU A 11 15.93 1.29 -3.69
CA GLU A 11 16.28 2.66 -4.00
C GLU A 11 17.23 3.29 -2.99
N GLY A 12 18.01 4.26 -3.47
CA GLY A 12 18.94 5.05 -2.65
C GLY A 12 20.21 4.33 -2.25
N LEU A 13 20.41 3.07 -2.65
CA LEU A 13 21.58 2.30 -2.24
C LEU A 13 22.85 2.71 -2.98
N PRO A 14 24.05 2.61 -2.33
CA PRO A 14 25.30 2.83 -3.01
C PRO A 14 25.58 1.78 -4.09
N GLY A 15 26.39 2.15 -5.08
CA GLY A 15 26.58 1.48 -6.37
C GLY A 15 26.63 -0.05 -6.36
N HIS A 16 27.46 -0.66 -5.51
CA HIS A 16 27.59 -2.13 -5.46
C HIS A 16 26.35 -2.83 -4.87
N LEU A 17 25.72 -2.22 -3.85
CA LEU A 17 24.49 -2.74 -3.26
C LEU A 17 23.30 -2.55 -4.22
N HIS A 18 23.24 -1.41 -4.90
CA HIS A 18 22.23 -1.16 -5.92
C HIS A 18 22.35 -2.15 -7.09
N ALA A 19 23.57 -2.44 -7.55
CA ALA A 19 23.79 -3.44 -8.59
C ALA A 19 23.29 -4.83 -8.19
N TYR A 20 23.58 -5.26 -6.98
CA TYR A 20 23.04 -6.51 -6.43
C TYR A 20 21.49 -6.53 -6.38
N LYS A 21 20.89 -5.43 -5.94
CA LYS A 21 19.41 -5.31 -5.89
C LYS A 21 18.79 -5.26 -7.29
N LEU A 22 19.49 -4.74 -8.28
CA LEU A 22 19.04 -4.82 -9.67
C LEU A 22 18.94 -6.27 -10.18
N ASP A 23 19.87 -7.15 -9.79
CA ASP A 23 19.81 -8.55 -10.19
C ASP A 23 18.66 -9.28 -9.47
N ILE A 24 18.41 -8.97 -8.20
CA ILE A 24 17.21 -9.47 -7.49
C ILE A 24 15.94 -8.97 -8.18
N ALA A 25 15.87 -7.69 -8.53
CA ALA A 25 14.71 -7.11 -9.20
C ALA A 25 14.42 -7.77 -10.56
N LYS A 26 15.45 -8.05 -11.35
CA LYS A 26 15.33 -8.80 -12.62
C LYS A 26 14.76 -10.21 -12.40
N ALA A 27 15.26 -10.92 -11.38
CA ALA A 27 14.75 -12.25 -11.03
C ALA A 27 13.27 -12.18 -10.62
N MET A 28 12.89 -11.22 -9.77
CA MET A 28 11.50 -11.02 -9.34
C MET A 28 10.58 -10.63 -10.50
N LEU A 29 11.03 -9.78 -11.42
CA LEU A 29 10.29 -9.46 -12.65
C LEU A 29 10.10 -10.71 -13.52
N GLY A 30 11.10 -11.59 -13.60
CA GLY A 30 10.96 -12.91 -14.24
C GLY A 30 9.89 -13.75 -13.58
N MET A 31 9.87 -13.82 -12.25
CA MET A 31 8.83 -14.53 -11.49
C MET A 31 7.44 -13.92 -11.70
N CYS A 32 7.31 -12.58 -11.74
CA CYS A 32 6.05 -11.92 -12.08
C CYS A 32 5.51 -12.39 -13.44
N ARG A 33 6.37 -12.40 -14.47
CA ARG A 33 6.01 -12.88 -15.80
C ARG A 33 5.53 -14.33 -15.77
N ASP A 34 6.27 -15.21 -15.12
CA ASP A 34 5.99 -16.65 -15.08
C ASP A 34 4.70 -16.97 -14.28
N LEU A 35 4.38 -16.16 -13.28
CA LEU A 35 3.12 -16.23 -12.51
C LEU A 35 1.95 -15.49 -13.18
N GLY A 36 2.19 -14.75 -14.25
CA GLY A 36 1.18 -13.91 -14.90
C GLY A 36 0.80 -12.67 -14.09
N SER A 37 1.57 -12.29 -13.06
CA SER A 37 1.35 -11.07 -12.29
C SER A 37 1.69 -9.84 -13.11
N LYS A 38 0.85 -8.82 -13.05
CA LYS A 38 1.03 -7.55 -13.76
C LYS A 38 1.58 -6.43 -12.87
N VAL A 39 1.72 -6.69 -11.58
CA VAL A 39 2.22 -5.72 -10.61
C VAL A 39 3.31 -6.35 -9.77
N LEU A 40 4.48 -5.70 -9.72
CA LEU A 40 5.53 -5.94 -8.74
C LEU A 40 5.40 -4.89 -7.66
N LEU A 41 5.18 -5.31 -6.41
CA LEU A 41 5.20 -4.42 -5.26
C LEU A 41 6.63 -4.27 -4.76
N MET A 42 7.00 -3.05 -4.45
CA MET A 42 8.22 -2.72 -3.75
C MET A 42 7.95 -1.73 -2.63
N CYS A 43 8.65 -1.85 -1.54
CA CYS A 43 8.54 -0.92 -0.42
C CYS A 43 9.76 -0.01 -0.30
N SER A 44 9.56 1.13 0.35
CA SER A 44 10.60 2.11 0.64
C SER A 44 11.73 1.49 1.47
N SER A 45 12.95 1.95 1.19
CA SER A 45 14.16 1.42 1.80
C SER A 45 14.20 1.68 3.31
N THR A 46 14.58 0.64 4.05
CA THR A 46 14.85 0.68 5.49
C THR A 46 16.35 0.69 5.80
N SER A 47 17.18 0.60 4.76
CA SER A 47 18.63 0.50 4.85
C SER A 47 19.25 1.77 5.44
N ALA A 48 20.17 1.61 6.39
CA ALA A 48 20.96 2.70 6.91
C ALA A 48 21.86 3.35 5.85
N ASN A 49 22.18 2.63 4.77
CA ASN A 49 23.03 3.07 3.68
C ASN A 49 22.24 3.75 2.53
N ALA A 50 20.91 3.82 2.63
CA ALA A 50 20.12 4.48 1.61
C ALA A 50 20.29 6.01 1.65
N SER A 51 20.41 6.62 0.47
CA SER A 51 20.32 8.07 0.30
C SER A 51 18.88 8.53 0.49
N GLY A 52 18.70 9.71 1.07
CA GLY A 52 17.41 10.41 1.12
C GLY A 52 17.25 11.46 0.02
N ASP A 53 18.18 11.56 -0.92
CA ASP A 53 18.11 12.48 -2.03
C ASP A 53 16.99 12.10 -3.00
N PRO A 54 15.94 12.93 -3.18
CA PRO A 54 14.80 12.62 -4.03
C PRO A 54 15.18 12.32 -5.50
N GLU A 55 16.20 12.96 -6.03
CA GLU A 55 16.67 12.73 -7.40
C GLU A 55 17.27 11.33 -7.56
N VAL A 56 18.03 10.89 -6.53
CA VAL A 56 18.60 9.54 -6.48
C VAL A 56 17.47 8.50 -6.41
N LEU A 57 16.49 8.72 -5.52
CA LEU A 57 15.36 7.81 -5.35
C LEU A 57 14.54 7.71 -6.64
N ALA A 58 14.17 8.84 -7.24
CA ALA A 58 13.40 8.89 -8.47
C ALA A 58 14.14 8.22 -9.64
N ARG A 59 15.43 8.46 -9.79
CA ARG A 59 16.28 7.81 -10.79
C ARG A 59 16.30 6.29 -10.63
N ASP A 60 16.44 5.80 -9.41
CA ASP A 60 16.51 4.37 -9.14
C ASP A 60 15.15 3.70 -9.40
N LEU A 61 14.03 4.32 -9.00
CA LEU A 61 12.69 3.83 -9.34
C LEU A 61 12.42 3.86 -10.85
N SER A 62 12.87 4.92 -11.54
CA SER A 62 12.78 5.03 -13.01
C SER A 62 13.53 3.88 -13.70
N LYS A 63 14.69 3.49 -13.17
CA LYS A 63 15.47 2.36 -13.67
C LYS A 63 14.75 1.03 -13.51
N LEU A 64 14.15 0.77 -12.34
CA LEU A 64 13.34 -0.42 -12.11
C LEU A 64 12.12 -0.46 -13.05
N ALA A 65 11.41 0.65 -13.17
CA ALA A 65 10.27 0.76 -14.08
C ALA A 65 10.67 0.46 -15.53
N THR A 66 11.83 0.97 -15.97
CA THR A 66 12.37 0.70 -17.32
C THR A 66 12.63 -0.79 -17.53
N LEU A 67 13.19 -1.50 -16.55
CA LEU A 67 13.40 -2.95 -16.62
C LEU A 67 12.09 -3.74 -16.71
N ALA A 68 11.01 -3.23 -16.15
CA ALA A 68 9.70 -3.87 -16.13
C ALA A 68 8.90 -3.68 -17.44
N VAL A 69 9.21 -2.65 -18.25
CA VAL A 69 8.49 -2.33 -19.50
C VAL A 69 8.41 -3.51 -20.47
N PRO A 70 9.53 -4.20 -20.83
CA PRO A 70 9.47 -5.31 -21.81
C PRO A 70 8.61 -6.49 -21.37
N LEU A 71 8.35 -6.60 -20.07
CA LEU A 71 7.55 -7.67 -19.47
C LEU A 71 6.09 -7.26 -19.28
N GLY A 72 5.72 -6.02 -19.58
CA GLY A 72 4.39 -5.47 -19.37
C GLY A 72 4.00 -5.41 -17.89
N ILE A 73 4.97 -5.22 -16.99
CA ILE A 73 4.79 -5.19 -15.55
C ILE A 73 4.80 -3.74 -15.06
N ARG A 74 3.88 -3.42 -14.18
CA ARG A 74 3.83 -2.17 -13.42
C ARG A 74 4.57 -2.34 -12.10
N VAL A 75 5.21 -1.29 -11.62
CA VAL A 75 5.88 -1.26 -10.31
C VAL A 75 5.05 -0.39 -9.37
N ALA A 76 4.60 -0.97 -8.27
CA ALA A 76 3.85 -0.28 -7.23
C ALA A 76 4.78 0.02 -6.04
N TYR A 77 5.03 1.30 -5.76
CA TYR A 77 5.89 1.76 -4.67
C TYR A 77 5.08 2.06 -3.43
N GLU A 78 5.45 1.44 -2.32
CA GLU A 78 4.81 1.53 -1.01
C GLU A 78 5.70 2.28 -0.01
N ALA A 79 5.13 3.25 0.69
CA ALA A 79 5.78 3.89 1.82
C ALA A 79 5.60 3.05 3.10
N LEU A 80 6.65 2.42 3.57
CA LEU A 80 6.63 1.75 4.88
C LEU A 80 6.65 2.77 6.02
N SER A 81 5.79 2.63 7.01
CA SER A 81 5.74 3.52 8.18
C SER A 81 7.04 3.55 9.02
N TRP A 82 7.99 2.68 8.72
CA TRP A 82 9.36 2.66 9.26
C TRP A 82 10.44 2.81 8.18
N GLY A 83 10.07 3.28 6.98
CA GLY A 83 11.00 3.61 5.91
C GLY A 83 12.05 4.63 6.35
N ARG A 84 13.24 4.52 5.81
CA ARG A 84 14.38 5.37 6.22
C ARG A 84 14.15 6.83 5.89
N HIS A 85 13.69 7.12 4.69
CA HIS A 85 13.52 8.48 4.15
C HIS A 85 12.11 8.70 3.60
N VAL A 86 11.46 7.66 3.11
CA VAL A 86 10.09 7.67 2.62
C VAL A 86 9.26 6.78 3.53
N ASN A 87 8.39 7.37 4.35
CA ASN A 87 7.58 6.65 5.32
C ASN A 87 6.11 7.04 5.32
N GLU A 88 5.73 7.96 4.44
CA GLU A 88 4.36 8.39 4.20
C GLU A 88 4.06 8.40 2.69
N PHE A 89 2.80 8.11 2.30
CA PHE A 89 2.44 8.01 0.88
C PHE A 89 2.62 9.33 0.09
N PRO A 90 2.47 10.55 0.68
CA PRO A 90 2.75 11.77 -0.08
C PRO A 90 4.21 11.87 -0.52
N GLN A 91 5.14 11.48 0.35
CA GLN A 91 6.57 11.42 -0.01
C GLN A 91 6.82 10.40 -1.14
N ALA A 92 6.18 9.21 -1.05
CA ALA A 92 6.28 8.22 -2.12
C ALA A 92 5.70 8.75 -3.44
N TRP A 93 4.61 9.52 -3.38
CA TRP A 93 4.02 10.15 -4.56
C TRP A 93 4.95 11.17 -5.21
N GLU A 94 5.60 12.02 -4.44
CA GLU A 94 6.58 12.98 -4.94
C GLU A 94 7.70 12.27 -5.74
N ILE A 95 8.22 11.17 -5.21
CA ILE A 95 9.28 10.39 -5.89
C ILE A 95 8.74 9.70 -7.15
N VAL A 96 7.54 9.13 -7.10
CA VAL A 96 6.88 8.50 -8.26
C VAL A 96 6.62 9.52 -9.37
N ALA A 97 6.12 10.70 -9.00
CA ALA A 97 5.87 11.80 -9.94
C ALA A 97 7.17 12.31 -10.56
N ALA A 98 8.22 12.50 -9.76
CA ALA A 98 9.55 12.92 -10.25
C ALA A 98 10.20 11.89 -11.17
N ALA A 99 9.97 10.60 -10.94
CA ALA A 99 10.49 9.53 -11.80
C ALA A 99 9.83 9.50 -13.18
N ASP A 100 8.63 10.04 -13.32
CA ASP A 100 7.84 10.21 -14.56
C ASP A 100 7.80 8.96 -15.46
N ARG A 101 7.36 7.82 -14.92
CA ARG A 101 7.22 6.56 -15.67
C ARG A 101 5.77 6.08 -15.67
N ALA A 102 5.23 5.79 -16.86
CA ALA A 102 3.84 5.34 -17.02
C ALA A 102 3.52 4.08 -16.20
N ASN A 103 4.48 3.16 -16.10
CA ASN A 103 4.36 1.88 -15.39
C ASN A 103 4.92 1.91 -13.95
N LEU A 104 5.18 3.09 -13.39
CA LEU A 104 5.49 3.30 -11.97
C LEU A 104 4.32 4.03 -11.31
N GLY A 105 3.90 3.56 -10.15
CA GLY A 105 2.80 4.12 -9.38
C GLY A 105 2.90 3.73 -7.90
N LEU A 106 1.82 3.93 -7.16
CA LEU A 106 1.75 3.67 -5.73
C LEU A 106 1.07 2.33 -5.40
N ALA A 107 1.54 1.70 -4.34
CA ALA A 107 0.76 0.83 -3.48
C ALA A 107 0.36 1.64 -2.24
N LEU A 108 -0.92 1.72 -1.94
CA LEU A 108 -1.41 2.35 -0.73
C LEU A 108 -1.77 1.26 0.29
N ASP A 109 -1.11 1.24 1.43
CA ASP A 109 -1.45 0.34 2.53
C ASP A 109 -2.04 1.13 3.70
N SER A 110 -3.30 0.83 4.05
CA SER A 110 -4.00 1.46 5.15
C SER A 110 -3.26 1.33 6.48
N PHE A 111 -2.58 0.21 6.73
CA PHE A 111 -1.79 0.05 7.94
C PHE A 111 -0.71 1.13 8.07
N HIS A 112 0.09 1.32 7.02
CA HIS A 112 1.18 2.29 7.06
C HIS A 112 0.67 3.72 7.20
N MET A 113 -0.41 4.06 6.50
CA MET A 113 -1.04 5.37 6.59
C MET A 113 -1.57 5.66 8.01
N LEU A 114 -2.23 4.68 8.64
CA LEU A 114 -2.76 4.80 9.99
C LEU A 114 -1.64 4.84 11.05
N ALA A 115 -0.59 4.04 10.87
CA ALA A 115 0.54 3.96 11.79
C ALA A 115 1.37 5.26 11.85
N THR A 116 1.40 6.02 10.75
CA THR A 116 2.04 7.35 10.68
C THR A 116 1.05 8.48 10.97
N LYS A 117 -0.24 8.18 11.05
CA LYS A 117 -1.33 9.17 11.13
C LYS A 117 -1.36 10.10 9.92
N THR A 118 -0.90 9.62 8.77
CA THR A 118 -0.95 10.38 7.53
C THR A 118 -2.40 10.61 7.12
N GLY A 119 -2.78 11.87 7.03
CA GLY A 119 -4.13 12.27 6.64
C GLY A 119 -4.45 11.92 5.18
N LEU A 120 -5.74 11.78 4.86
CA LEU A 120 -6.19 11.51 3.50
C LEU A 120 -6.27 12.78 2.62
N GLY A 121 -5.92 13.96 3.15
CA GLY A 121 -6.01 15.22 2.40
C GLY A 121 -5.17 15.22 1.13
N ASP A 122 -3.95 14.72 1.22
CA ASP A 122 -3.01 14.68 0.10
C ASP A 122 -3.33 13.58 -0.93
N LEU A 123 -4.30 12.71 -0.66
CA LEU A 123 -4.74 11.70 -1.62
C LEU A 123 -5.33 12.33 -2.88
N ASP A 124 -5.96 13.50 -2.76
CA ASP A 124 -6.53 14.25 -3.89
C ASP A 124 -5.46 14.79 -4.86
N LEU A 125 -4.18 14.80 -4.44
CA LEU A 125 -3.04 15.20 -5.29
C LEU A 125 -2.50 14.03 -6.12
N VAL A 126 -2.90 12.80 -5.80
CA VAL A 126 -2.44 11.59 -6.50
C VAL A 126 -3.29 11.34 -7.73
N ASP A 127 -2.65 11.13 -8.90
CA ASP A 127 -3.37 10.62 -10.07
C ASP A 127 -3.93 9.22 -9.78
N PRO A 128 -5.25 9.00 -9.78
CA PRO A 128 -5.84 7.70 -9.47
C PRO A 128 -5.39 6.59 -10.42
N LYS A 129 -4.94 6.91 -11.63
CA LYS A 129 -4.36 5.96 -12.58
C LYS A 129 -2.97 5.47 -12.17
N LYS A 130 -2.35 6.18 -11.24
CA LYS A 130 -1.05 5.82 -10.65
C LYS A 130 -1.17 5.05 -9.33
N ILE A 131 -2.36 4.81 -8.84
CA ILE A 131 -2.59 3.88 -7.74
C ILE A 131 -2.80 2.50 -8.37
N PHE A 132 -1.88 1.56 -8.13
CA PHE A 132 -1.90 0.26 -8.77
C PHE A 132 -2.51 -0.83 -7.91
N ILE A 133 -2.48 -0.65 -6.60
CA ILE A 133 -3.13 -1.53 -5.62
C ILE A 133 -3.40 -0.76 -4.32
N VAL A 134 -4.49 -1.10 -3.64
CA VAL A 134 -4.79 -0.64 -2.29
C VAL A 134 -4.81 -1.84 -1.36
N GLN A 135 -3.95 -1.85 -0.36
CA GLN A 135 -3.86 -2.89 0.66
C GLN A 135 -4.57 -2.44 1.93
N LEU A 136 -5.38 -3.33 2.49
CA LEU A 136 -6.25 -3.02 3.61
C LEU A 136 -5.93 -3.91 4.80
N ALA A 137 -5.68 -3.27 5.92
CA ALA A 137 -5.56 -3.87 7.24
C ALA A 137 -6.07 -2.89 8.30
N ASP A 138 -6.31 -3.40 9.49
CA ASP A 138 -6.66 -2.66 10.70
C ASP A 138 -5.78 -3.18 11.84
N PHE A 139 -5.80 -2.57 13.00
CA PHE A 139 -5.08 -3.02 14.20
C PHE A 139 -5.75 -2.50 15.47
N MET A 140 -5.33 -3.04 16.64
CA MET A 140 -6.07 -2.85 17.91
C MET A 140 -5.66 -1.60 18.68
N TRP A 141 -4.55 -0.95 18.38
CA TRP A 141 -4.04 0.21 19.11
C TRP A 141 -4.38 1.51 18.39
N ARG A 142 -4.69 2.56 19.12
CA ARG A 142 -4.96 3.89 18.52
C ARG A 142 -3.72 4.54 17.96
N GLU A 143 -2.55 4.23 18.50
CA GLU A 143 -1.28 4.83 18.15
C GLU A 143 -0.16 3.81 18.20
N LEU A 144 0.82 3.97 17.31
CA LEU A 144 2.06 3.23 17.25
C LEU A 144 3.22 4.24 17.21
N PRO A 145 3.60 4.84 18.35
CA PRO A 145 4.55 5.95 18.38
C PRO A 145 5.95 5.55 17.97
N SER A 146 6.42 4.37 18.36
CA SER A 146 7.77 3.93 18.05
C SER A 146 7.86 3.16 16.73
N ARG A 147 9.05 3.14 16.16
CA ARG A 147 9.38 2.34 14.98
C ARG A 147 9.21 0.85 15.24
N GLU A 148 9.61 0.42 16.42
CA GLU A 148 9.53 -0.98 16.88
C GLU A 148 8.07 -1.44 16.97
N GLU A 149 7.19 -0.65 17.57
CA GLU A 149 5.75 -0.95 17.65
C GLU A 149 5.11 -1.06 16.27
N ARG A 150 5.50 -0.18 15.32
CA ARG A 150 5.01 -0.25 13.93
C ARG A 150 5.44 -1.54 13.25
N ILE A 151 6.70 -1.94 13.41
CA ILE A 151 7.24 -3.17 12.83
C ILE A 151 6.56 -4.38 13.43
N ASP A 152 6.44 -4.43 14.76
CA ASP A 152 5.86 -5.57 15.48
C ASP A 152 4.38 -5.75 15.11
N THR A 153 3.61 -4.67 15.17
CA THR A 153 2.19 -4.68 14.78
C THR A 153 2.01 -5.07 13.31
N ALA A 154 2.84 -4.55 12.41
CA ALA A 154 2.76 -4.86 10.99
C ALA A 154 2.96 -6.35 10.69
N ARG A 155 3.81 -7.01 11.46
CA ARG A 155 4.24 -8.39 11.20
C ARG A 155 3.40 -9.44 11.92
N HIS A 156 2.77 -9.07 13.05
CA HIS A 156 2.19 -10.06 13.97
C HIS A 156 0.74 -9.75 14.37
N PHE A 157 0.27 -8.49 14.24
CA PHE A 157 -0.96 -8.08 14.90
C PHE A 157 -1.93 -7.29 13.99
N ARG A 158 -1.76 -7.33 12.68
CA ARG A 158 -2.77 -6.79 11.76
C ARG A 158 -4.04 -7.62 11.84
N VAL A 159 -5.20 -6.97 11.77
CA VAL A 159 -6.51 -7.62 11.71
C VAL A 159 -7.26 -7.18 10.46
N PHE A 160 -8.34 -7.88 10.12
CA PHE A 160 -9.18 -7.44 9.01
C PHE A 160 -9.88 -6.12 9.32
N PRO A 161 -10.09 -5.24 8.32
CA PRO A 161 -10.79 -3.97 8.51
C PRO A 161 -12.11 -4.11 9.27
N GLY A 162 -12.26 -3.29 10.32
CA GLY A 162 -13.39 -3.31 11.24
C GLY A 162 -13.33 -4.38 12.34
N GLU A 163 -12.21 -5.09 12.47
CA GLU A 163 -11.91 -5.92 13.64
C GLU A 163 -11.01 -5.19 14.63
N GLY A 164 -10.30 -4.14 14.17
CA GLY A 164 -9.51 -3.22 14.98
C GLY A 164 -10.27 -1.95 15.33
N VAL A 165 -9.50 -0.91 15.63
CA VAL A 165 -10.04 0.39 16.09
C VAL A 165 -10.09 1.45 14.99
N HIS A 166 -9.62 1.16 13.77
CA HIS A 166 -9.51 2.09 12.66
C HIS A 166 -10.47 1.78 11.49
N GLY A 167 -11.48 0.96 11.72
CA GLY A 167 -12.39 0.54 10.64
C GLY A 167 -13.09 1.69 9.92
N ALA A 168 -13.34 2.82 10.60
CA ALA A 168 -13.95 4.00 10.00
C ALA A 168 -12.97 4.72 9.06
N GLU A 169 -11.71 4.83 9.45
CA GLU A 169 -10.63 5.44 8.67
C GLU A 169 -10.31 4.59 7.43
N VAL A 170 -10.29 3.26 7.56
CA VAL A 170 -10.12 2.34 6.41
C VAL A 170 -11.29 2.46 5.43
N ALA A 171 -12.53 2.55 5.92
CA ALA A 171 -13.70 2.75 5.06
C ALA A 171 -13.64 4.12 4.34
N GLU A 172 -13.13 5.16 5.01
CA GLU A 172 -12.93 6.48 4.40
C GLU A 172 -11.87 6.45 3.30
N LEU A 173 -10.76 5.71 3.49
CA LEU A 173 -9.76 5.51 2.44
C LEU A 173 -10.39 4.86 1.20
N VAL A 174 -11.16 3.78 1.38
CA VAL A 174 -11.83 3.09 0.27
C VAL A 174 -12.79 4.04 -0.46
N ARG A 175 -13.60 4.79 0.29
CA ARG A 175 -14.55 5.76 -0.28
C ARG A 175 -13.82 6.83 -1.08
N ARG A 176 -12.78 7.44 -0.55
CA ARG A 176 -12.00 8.46 -1.26
C ARG A 176 -11.33 7.92 -2.51
N ALA A 177 -10.72 6.74 -2.43
CA ALA A 177 -10.14 6.09 -3.59
C ALA A 177 -11.19 5.87 -4.71
N ASP A 178 -12.40 5.42 -4.35
CA ASP A 178 -13.50 5.26 -5.30
C ASP A 178 -13.99 6.59 -5.88
N ASP A 179 -14.15 7.61 -5.03
CA ASP A 179 -14.63 8.95 -5.44
C ASP A 179 -13.65 9.63 -6.41
N MET A 180 -12.35 9.49 -6.20
CA MET A 180 -11.34 10.03 -7.12
C MET A 180 -11.18 9.23 -8.42
N GLY A 181 -11.83 8.07 -8.53
CA GLY A 181 -11.85 7.26 -9.75
C GLY A 181 -10.88 6.09 -9.77
N TYR A 182 -10.33 5.66 -8.63
CA TYR A 182 -9.59 4.40 -8.56
C TYR A 182 -10.49 3.22 -8.95
N ARG A 183 -10.00 2.33 -9.81
CA ARG A 183 -10.72 1.13 -10.29
C ARG A 183 -9.83 -0.10 -10.28
N GLY A 184 -8.77 -0.09 -9.47
CA GLY A 184 -7.87 -1.21 -9.28
C GLY A 184 -8.35 -2.19 -8.21
N ASP A 185 -7.46 -3.09 -7.83
CA ASP A 185 -7.75 -4.13 -6.85
C ASP A 185 -7.56 -3.62 -5.41
N TYR A 186 -8.50 -4.01 -4.54
CA TYR A 186 -8.33 -3.96 -3.09
C TYR A 186 -7.88 -5.33 -2.59
N SER A 187 -6.83 -5.36 -1.78
CA SER A 187 -6.27 -6.59 -1.22
C SER A 187 -6.20 -6.50 0.30
N PHE A 188 -6.49 -7.57 0.99
CA PHE A 188 -6.15 -7.65 2.40
C PHE A 188 -4.67 -8.01 2.57
N GLU A 189 -3.96 -7.27 3.40
CA GLU A 189 -2.62 -7.60 3.85
C GLU A 189 -2.59 -7.72 5.36
N VAL A 190 -2.92 -8.91 5.84
CA VAL A 190 -3.13 -9.18 7.26
C VAL A 190 -2.15 -10.25 7.73
N PHE A 191 -1.05 -9.79 8.34
CA PHE A 191 -0.11 -10.65 9.08
C PHE A 191 -0.55 -10.71 10.54
N ASN A 192 -0.94 -11.91 10.99
CA ASN A 192 -1.47 -12.10 12.34
C ASN A 192 -1.14 -13.52 12.83
N ASP A 193 -0.42 -13.61 13.92
CA ASP A 193 0.05 -14.88 14.47
C ASP A 193 -1.09 -15.76 14.97
N ASP A 194 -2.17 -15.16 15.50
CA ASP A 194 -3.35 -15.91 15.92
C ASP A 194 -4.10 -16.48 14.71
N TYR A 195 -4.16 -15.73 13.59
CA TYR A 195 -4.85 -16.20 12.37
C TYR A 195 -4.14 -17.39 11.73
N VAL A 196 -2.82 -17.45 11.83
CA VAL A 196 -2.02 -18.60 11.33
C VAL A 196 -2.39 -19.90 12.05
N GLN A 197 -2.88 -19.80 13.30
CA GLN A 197 -3.32 -20.96 14.09
C GLN A 197 -4.76 -21.38 13.78
N LEU A 198 -5.52 -20.57 13.05
CA LEU A 198 -6.93 -20.85 12.72
C LEU A 198 -7.05 -21.66 11.42
N PRO A 199 -8.08 -22.50 11.30
CA PRO A 199 -8.43 -23.15 10.04
C PRO A 199 -8.66 -22.11 8.92
N ALA A 200 -8.06 -22.29 7.74
CA ALA A 200 -8.16 -21.38 6.61
C ALA A 200 -9.63 -20.98 6.25
N PRO A 201 -10.64 -21.88 6.31
CA PRO A 201 -12.04 -21.49 6.06
C PRO A 201 -12.56 -20.44 7.05
N LEU A 202 -12.10 -20.49 8.32
CA LEU A 202 -12.50 -19.52 9.34
C LEU A 202 -11.88 -18.15 9.05
N VAL A 203 -10.58 -18.10 8.72
CA VAL A 203 -9.91 -16.86 8.31
C VAL A 203 -10.59 -16.26 7.07
N ALA A 204 -10.91 -17.08 6.08
CA ALA A 204 -11.63 -16.64 4.90
C ALA A 204 -13.06 -16.12 5.22
N ALA A 205 -13.74 -16.68 6.21
CA ALA A 205 -15.04 -16.20 6.67
C ALA A 205 -14.92 -14.83 7.33
N ARG A 206 -13.88 -14.58 8.14
CA ARG A 206 -13.56 -13.26 8.73
C ARG A 206 -13.29 -12.23 7.64
N ALA A 207 -12.48 -12.58 6.64
CA ALA A 207 -12.21 -11.71 5.49
C ALA A 207 -13.52 -11.32 4.75
N ARG A 208 -14.40 -12.30 4.46
CA ARG A 208 -15.70 -12.01 3.83
C ARG A 208 -16.59 -11.10 4.69
N ALA A 209 -16.61 -11.32 6.00
CA ALA A 209 -17.34 -10.46 6.92
C ALA A 209 -16.81 -9.02 6.92
N SER A 210 -15.48 -8.84 6.82
CA SER A 210 -14.83 -7.54 6.68
C SER A 210 -15.24 -6.84 5.38
N VAL A 211 -15.21 -7.54 4.23
CA VAL A 211 -15.68 -6.99 2.95
C VAL A 211 -17.11 -6.46 3.09
N LYS A 212 -18.01 -7.26 3.67
CA LYS A 212 -19.39 -6.83 3.87
C LYS A 212 -19.49 -5.58 4.72
N ARG A 213 -18.77 -5.51 5.86
CA ARG A 213 -18.76 -4.32 6.72
C ARG A 213 -18.27 -3.08 5.99
N LEU A 214 -17.16 -3.19 5.24
CA LEU A 214 -16.62 -2.08 4.46
C LEU A 214 -17.62 -1.61 3.40
N THR A 215 -18.19 -2.54 2.63
CA THR A 215 -19.19 -2.21 1.60
C THR A 215 -20.41 -1.51 2.20
N ASP A 216 -20.92 -1.99 3.33
CA ASP A 216 -22.05 -1.37 4.02
C ASP A 216 -21.71 0.04 4.52
N GLN A 217 -20.49 0.27 5.01
CA GLN A 217 -20.06 1.58 5.49
C GLN A 217 -19.86 2.58 4.36
N VAL A 218 -19.22 2.17 3.26
CA VAL A 218 -19.01 3.00 2.07
C VAL A 218 -20.36 3.36 1.45
N SER A 219 -21.27 2.40 1.26
CA SER A 219 -22.59 2.63 0.65
C SER A 219 -23.50 3.53 1.48
N ARG A 220 -23.50 3.40 2.81
CA ARG A 220 -24.35 4.21 3.69
C ARG A 220 -24.02 5.71 3.67
N ARG A 221 -22.77 6.08 3.47
CA ARG A 221 -22.34 7.47 3.37
C ARG A 221 -22.60 8.09 1.99
N SER A 222 -22.76 7.26 0.97
CA SER A 222 -23.07 7.69 -0.40
C SER A 222 -24.56 7.98 -0.63
N LEU A 223 -25.46 7.62 0.30
CA LEU A 223 -26.88 7.92 0.20
C LEU A 223 -27.15 9.35 0.70
N PRO A 224 -27.79 10.24 -0.12
CA PRO A 224 -28.18 11.56 0.35
C PRO A 224 -29.14 11.41 1.53
N THR A 225 -28.77 11.98 2.67
CA THR A 225 -29.68 12.10 3.80
C THR A 225 -30.92 12.86 3.35
N ARG A 226 -32.06 12.19 3.22
CA ARG A 226 -33.36 12.85 3.00
C ARG A 226 -33.54 13.83 4.17
N ARG A 227 -33.44 15.13 3.90
CA ARG A 227 -33.95 16.14 4.82
C ARG A 227 -35.45 15.90 4.95
N VAL A 228 -35.88 15.42 6.09
CA VAL A 228 -37.29 15.45 6.46
C VAL A 228 -37.63 16.92 6.66
N ILE A 229 -38.32 17.50 5.68
CA ILE A 229 -38.92 18.83 5.85
C ILE A 229 -40.07 18.62 6.84
N PRO A 230 -40.09 19.28 8.02
CA PRO A 230 -41.26 19.20 8.88
C PRO A 230 -42.46 19.80 8.12
N ALA A 231 -43.56 19.05 8.17
CA ALA A 231 -44.82 19.55 7.63
C ALA A 231 -45.26 20.78 8.46
N SER A 232 -45.50 21.89 7.77
CA SER A 232 -46.04 23.12 8.29
C SER A 232 -47.53 22.96 8.64
#